data_7ad9689915ee959ed139f9a43c5f4b70
#
_entry.id   7ad9689915ee959ed139f9a43c5f4b70
#
_cell.length_a   1.000
_cell.length_b   1.000
_cell.length_c   1.000
_cell.angle_alpha   90.00
_cell.angle_beta   90.00
_cell.angle_gamma   90.00
#
_symmetry.space_group_name_H-M   'P 1'
#
loop_
_entity.id
_entity.type
_entity.pdbx_description
1 polymer ?
#
loop_
_entity_poly.entity_id
_entity_poly.type
_entity_poly.pdbx_seq_one_letter_code
_entity_poly.pdbx_strand_id
1 'polypeptide(L)'
;MCIFKLFESMFFHQRSTQAEYFDAPERPVAERLAAFRELDRVNQFFRFEHPFVSRLPSWLGEAHCASLEILDVGAGTGLLGRVLSDWASRRGWDWRFTNLDLNPLPLPREDRARIVAGSALELPFADGHFDLVVASQMTHHLTDEDVVRHWREAWRVTRDAIFICDLHRNAGFYALLGPALRLMGIGSQLRRDAMISVRRGFHRREWLELAARAEISDPKVCIYYGTRIVLQARKSGR
;
A
#
# COMPACT_ATOMS: atom_id res chain seq x y z
N MET A 1 -4.30 18.12 -27.47
CA MET A 1 -3.34 16.97 -27.31
C MET A 1 -1.93 17.39 -26.90
N CYS A 2 -1.45 18.58 -27.25
CA CYS A 2 -0.05 19.04 -26.94
C CYS A 2 0.13 19.50 -25.49
N ILE A 3 -0.81 20.27 -24.89
CA ILE A 3 -0.68 20.85 -23.54
C ILE A 3 -0.69 19.77 -22.45
N PHE A 4 -1.56 18.75 -22.58
CA PHE A 4 -1.63 17.65 -21.60
C PHE A 4 -0.36 16.81 -21.59
N LYS A 5 0.20 16.50 -22.76
CA LYS A 5 1.48 15.80 -22.88
C LYS A 5 2.66 16.61 -22.30
N LEU A 6 2.62 17.94 -22.49
CA LEU A 6 3.65 18.84 -21.93
C LEU A 6 3.55 18.89 -20.40
N PHE A 7 2.32 18.98 -19.85
CA PHE A 7 2.07 18.95 -18.41
C PHE A 7 2.50 17.61 -17.79
N GLU A 8 2.18 16.48 -18.45
CA GLU A 8 2.61 15.15 -18.03
C GLU A 8 4.14 15.01 -18.03
N SER A 9 4.79 15.48 -19.08
CA SER A 9 6.26 15.50 -19.19
C SER A 9 6.94 16.37 -18.14
N MET A 10 6.38 17.53 -17.79
CA MET A 10 7.01 18.45 -16.83
C MET A 10 6.82 18.04 -15.36
N PHE A 11 5.64 17.50 -14.99
CA PHE A 11 5.28 17.31 -13.58
C PHE A 11 5.20 15.84 -13.14
N PHE A 12 5.17 14.90 -14.08
CA PHE A 12 4.98 13.47 -13.79
C PHE A 12 6.11 12.59 -14.30
N HIS A 13 7.18 13.15 -14.89
CA HIS A 13 8.34 12.40 -15.35
C HIS A 13 9.14 11.80 -14.19
N GLN A 14 9.34 12.57 -13.13
CA GLN A 14 10.07 12.14 -11.93
C GLN A 14 9.16 12.11 -10.71
N ARG A 15 9.48 11.23 -9.75
CA ARG A 15 8.80 11.17 -8.46
C ARG A 15 9.04 12.46 -7.67
N SER A 16 7.99 12.98 -7.03
CA SER A 16 8.12 14.09 -6.10
C SER A 16 8.86 13.63 -4.84
N THR A 17 9.76 14.47 -4.36
CA THR A 17 10.43 14.27 -3.05
C THR A 17 9.81 15.12 -1.96
N GLN A 18 8.71 15.83 -2.25
CA GLN A 18 8.01 16.66 -1.29
C GLN A 18 7.42 15.80 -0.18
N ALA A 19 7.75 16.09 1.09
CA ALA A 19 7.18 15.41 2.24
C ALA A 19 5.70 15.77 2.41
N GLU A 20 4.92 14.81 2.89
CA GLU A 20 3.54 15.01 3.31
C GLU A 20 3.50 15.55 4.74
N TYR A 21 2.47 16.34 5.05
CA TYR A 21 2.36 16.99 6.36
C TYR A 21 2.23 15.97 7.49
N PHE A 22 1.50 14.87 7.23
CA PHE A 22 1.27 13.83 8.23
C PHE A 22 2.38 12.78 8.31
N ASP A 23 3.43 12.86 7.48
CA ASP A 23 4.64 12.04 7.61
C ASP A 23 5.47 12.44 8.84
N ALA A 24 5.30 13.67 9.34
CA ALA A 24 6.08 14.20 10.45
C ALA A 24 5.71 13.48 11.78
N PRO A 25 6.64 12.76 12.41
CA PRO A 25 6.37 11.93 13.59
C PRO A 25 6.01 12.74 14.85
N GLU A 26 6.42 14.00 14.89
CA GLU A 26 6.16 14.93 16.00
C GLU A 26 4.73 15.47 16.05
N ARG A 27 3.90 15.14 15.06
CA ARG A 27 2.49 15.58 15.06
C ARG A 27 1.71 14.95 16.20
N PRO A 28 0.84 15.72 16.88
CA PRO A 28 0.02 15.22 17.98
C PRO A 28 -0.77 13.99 17.54
N VAL A 29 -0.84 12.97 18.40
CA VAL A 29 -1.56 11.71 18.11
C VAL A 29 -3.01 11.97 17.74
N ALA A 30 -3.68 12.92 18.38
CA ALA A 30 -5.07 13.28 18.07
C ALA A 30 -5.24 13.83 16.65
N GLU A 31 -4.29 14.66 16.19
CA GLU A 31 -4.29 15.21 14.82
C GLU A 31 -4.06 14.11 13.79
N ARG A 32 -3.08 13.24 14.03
CA ARG A 32 -2.81 12.07 13.17
C ARG A 32 -4.03 11.15 13.10
N LEU A 33 -4.66 10.83 14.23
CA LEU A 33 -5.88 10.01 14.27
C LEU A 33 -7.03 10.64 13.46
N ALA A 34 -7.22 11.97 13.55
CA ALA A 34 -8.25 12.66 12.78
C ALA A 34 -7.96 12.56 11.26
N ALA A 35 -6.70 12.80 10.87
CA ALA A 35 -6.28 12.68 9.47
C ALA A 35 -6.44 11.25 8.92
N PHE A 36 -6.04 10.24 9.68
CA PHE A 36 -6.19 8.85 9.26
C PHE A 36 -7.66 8.42 9.16
N ARG A 37 -8.56 8.93 10.03
CA ARG A 37 -10.01 8.70 9.88
C ARG A 37 -10.57 9.30 8.59
N GLU A 38 -10.11 10.49 8.21
CA GLU A 38 -10.48 11.08 6.91
C GLU A 38 -9.89 10.25 5.75
N LEU A 39 -8.64 9.82 5.87
CA LEU A 39 -7.98 8.97 4.87
C LEU A 39 -8.69 7.62 4.72
N ASP A 40 -9.12 7.01 5.81
CA ASP A 40 -9.91 5.77 5.78
C ASP A 40 -11.22 5.95 5.01
N ARG A 41 -11.92 7.09 5.17
CA ARG A 41 -13.12 7.43 4.38
C ARG A 41 -12.81 7.55 2.88
N VAL A 42 -11.70 8.20 2.54
CA VAL A 42 -11.22 8.32 1.15
C VAL A 42 -10.89 6.94 0.58
N ASN A 43 -10.15 6.14 1.33
CA ASN A 43 -9.74 4.79 0.92
C ASN A 43 -10.96 3.89 0.69
N GLN A 44 -11.94 3.90 1.58
CA GLN A 44 -13.19 3.15 1.42
C GLN A 44 -14.00 3.62 0.21
N PHE A 45 -14.12 4.93 0.00
CA PHE A 45 -14.82 5.49 -1.15
C PHE A 45 -14.18 5.04 -2.48
N PHE A 46 -12.86 5.07 -2.58
CA PHE A 46 -12.10 4.63 -3.76
C PHE A 46 -11.84 3.12 -3.77
N ARG A 47 -12.43 2.35 -2.85
CA ARG A 47 -12.33 0.90 -2.78
C ARG A 47 -10.87 0.42 -2.85
N PHE A 48 -10.06 0.95 -1.95
CA PHE A 48 -8.61 0.67 -1.90
C PHE A 48 -8.30 -0.83 -1.75
N GLU A 49 -9.22 -1.60 -1.17
CA GLU A 49 -9.13 -3.05 -1.00
C GLU A 49 -9.32 -3.84 -2.31
N HIS A 50 -9.93 -3.21 -3.33
CA HIS A 50 -10.38 -3.92 -4.52
C HIS A 50 -9.27 -4.65 -5.31
N PRO A 51 -8.04 -4.13 -5.45
CA PRO A 51 -6.93 -4.87 -6.08
C PRO A 51 -6.64 -6.20 -5.38
N PHE A 52 -6.74 -6.23 -4.05
CA PHE A 52 -6.49 -7.43 -3.24
C PHE A 52 -7.60 -8.46 -3.42
N VAL A 53 -8.85 -8.08 -3.15
CA VAL A 53 -9.99 -9.00 -3.22
C VAL A 53 -10.27 -9.55 -4.64
N SER A 54 -9.92 -8.77 -5.66
CA SER A 54 -10.14 -9.18 -7.06
C SER A 54 -9.03 -10.08 -7.61
N ARG A 55 -7.82 -10.01 -7.05
CA ARG A 55 -6.66 -10.69 -7.63
C ARG A 55 -6.10 -11.82 -6.78
N LEU A 56 -6.06 -11.68 -5.44
CA LEU A 56 -5.44 -12.68 -4.59
C LEU A 56 -6.02 -14.08 -4.79
N PRO A 57 -7.35 -14.30 -4.82
CA PRO A 57 -7.89 -15.65 -4.94
C PRO A 57 -7.55 -16.35 -6.26
N SER A 58 -7.67 -15.61 -7.37
CA SER A 58 -7.36 -16.17 -8.69
C SER A 58 -5.86 -16.40 -8.92
N TRP A 59 -5.03 -15.61 -8.22
CA TRP A 59 -3.58 -15.70 -8.36
C TRP A 59 -2.95 -16.74 -7.43
N LEU A 60 -3.39 -16.83 -6.18
CA LEU A 60 -2.88 -17.81 -5.20
C LEU A 60 -3.58 -19.17 -5.34
N GLY A 61 -4.81 -19.18 -5.83
CA GLY A 61 -5.71 -20.34 -5.83
C GLY A 61 -6.60 -20.40 -4.59
N GLU A 62 -7.87 -20.72 -4.76
CA GLU A 62 -8.86 -20.68 -3.66
C GLU A 62 -8.53 -21.64 -2.50
N ALA A 63 -8.01 -22.83 -2.81
CA ALA A 63 -7.59 -23.79 -1.79
C ALA A 63 -6.45 -23.25 -0.92
N HIS A 64 -5.51 -22.51 -1.53
CA HIS A 64 -4.40 -21.87 -0.82
C HIS A 64 -4.90 -20.70 0.05
N CYS A 65 -5.94 -20.00 -0.37
CA CYS A 65 -6.54 -18.88 0.36
C CYS A 65 -7.37 -19.31 1.58
N ALA A 66 -7.58 -20.60 1.84
CA ALA A 66 -8.42 -21.07 2.94
C ALA A 66 -7.92 -20.62 4.33
N SER A 67 -6.61 -20.55 4.51
CA SER A 67 -6.01 -20.03 5.76
C SER A 67 -4.68 -19.36 5.43
N LEU A 68 -4.51 -18.09 5.83
CA LEU A 68 -3.29 -17.31 5.59
C LEU A 68 -2.87 -16.53 6.83
N GLU A 69 -1.58 -16.61 7.15
CA GLU A 69 -0.88 -15.66 8.03
C GLU A 69 -0.33 -14.52 7.18
N ILE A 70 -0.84 -13.30 7.39
CA ILE A 70 -0.56 -12.14 6.53
C ILE A 70 0.10 -11.04 7.33
N LEU A 71 1.20 -10.49 6.81
CA LEU A 71 1.80 -9.25 7.30
C LEU A 71 1.32 -8.08 6.46
N ASP A 72 0.72 -7.06 7.11
CA ASP A 72 0.41 -5.76 6.50
C ASP A 72 1.48 -4.74 6.94
N VAL A 73 2.29 -4.26 5.98
CA VAL A 73 3.41 -3.34 6.24
C VAL A 73 2.99 -1.91 5.95
N GLY A 74 3.19 -1.03 6.94
CA GLY A 74 2.69 0.35 6.89
C GLY A 74 1.18 0.40 7.08
N ALA A 75 0.68 -0.39 8.01
CA ALA A 75 -0.75 -0.66 8.18
C ALA A 75 -1.59 0.54 8.65
N GLY A 76 -0.96 1.59 9.19
CA GLY A 76 -1.65 2.79 9.70
C GLY A 76 -2.69 2.45 10.76
N THR A 77 -3.99 2.60 10.40
CA THR A 77 -5.13 2.22 11.26
C THR A 77 -5.46 0.73 11.24
N GLY A 78 -4.77 -0.09 10.44
CA GLY A 78 -5.12 -1.50 10.22
C GLY A 78 -6.39 -1.70 9.37
N LEU A 79 -6.85 -0.67 8.66
CA LEU A 79 -8.09 -0.76 7.88
C LEU A 79 -8.04 -1.87 6.82
N LEU A 80 -6.90 -2.05 6.15
CA LEU A 80 -6.77 -3.09 5.13
C LEU A 80 -6.96 -4.48 5.73
N GLY A 81 -6.25 -4.78 6.82
CA GLY A 81 -6.35 -6.06 7.52
C GLY A 81 -7.78 -6.37 7.95
N ARG A 82 -8.50 -5.37 8.54
CA ARG A 82 -9.92 -5.53 8.93
C ARG A 82 -10.81 -5.86 7.74
N VAL A 83 -10.73 -5.04 6.68
CA VAL A 83 -11.60 -5.21 5.51
C VAL A 83 -11.35 -6.54 4.82
N LEU A 84 -10.08 -6.96 4.70
CA LEU A 84 -9.72 -8.23 4.08
C LEU A 84 -10.06 -9.45 4.96
N SER A 85 -9.89 -9.37 6.29
CA SER A 85 -10.34 -10.41 7.21
C SER A 85 -11.85 -10.63 7.15
N ASP A 86 -12.63 -9.54 7.18
CA ASP A 86 -14.10 -9.60 7.06
C ASP A 86 -14.53 -10.17 5.70
N TRP A 87 -13.83 -9.78 4.64
CA TRP A 87 -14.12 -10.30 3.31
C TRP A 87 -13.79 -11.79 3.18
N ALA A 88 -12.66 -12.25 3.73
CA ALA A 88 -12.25 -13.66 3.76
C ALA A 88 -13.22 -14.50 4.62
N SER A 89 -13.59 -14.03 5.80
CA SER A 89 -14.55 -14.71 6.70
C SER A 89 -15.88 -14.98 6.03
N ARG A 90 -16.40 -14.05 5.21
CA ARG A 90 -17.63 -14.26 4.41
C ARG A 90 -17.52 -15.38 3.37
N ARG A 91 -16.29 -15.85 3.09
CA ARG A 91 -15.98 -16.99 2.19
C ARG A 91 -15.62 -18.27 2.95
N GLY A 92 -15.65 -18.22 4.27
CA GLY A 92 -15.21 -19.32 5.12
C GLY A 92 -13.69 -19.46 5.20
N TRP A 93 -12.93 -18.42 4.87
CA TRP A 93 -11.48 -18.39 4.94
C TRP A 93 -11.01 -17.74 6.24
N ASP A 94 -9.88 -18.21 6.78
CA ASP A 94 -9.25 -17.72 8.01
C ASP A 94 -7.98 -16.91 7.66
N TRP A 95 -8.13 -15.61 7.46
CA TRP A 95 -7.02 -14.68 7.21
C TRP A 95 -6.67 -13.94 8.49
N ARG A 96 -5.46 -14.19 8.99
CA ARG A 96 -4.95 -13.59 10.22
C ARG A 96 -3.89 -12.55 9.89
N PHE A 97 -4.14 -11.31 10.32
CA PHE A 97 -3.27 -10.19 10.05
C PHE A 97 -2.36 -9.86 11.23
N THR A 98 -1.08 -9.62 10.93
CA THR A 98 -0.15 -8.86 11.76
C THR A 98 0.05 -7.51 11.07
N ASN A 99 -0.29 -6.43 11.76
CA ASN A 99 -0.14 -5.07 11.27
C ASN A 99 1.19 -4.49 11.78
N LEU A 100 2.09 -4.09 10.89
CA LEU A 100 3.34 -3.42 11.26
C LEU A 100 3.27 -1.97 10.79
N ASP A 101 3.61 -1.06 11.68
CA ASP A 101 3.76 0.37 11.36
C ASP A 101 4.92 0.96 12.17
N LEU A 102 5.59 1.97 11.62
CA LEU A 102 6.67 2.66 12.32
C LEU A 102 6.15 3.40 13.57
N ASN A 103 4.95 3.97 13.46
CA ASN A 103 4.27 4.73 14.50
C ASN A 103 2.80 4.26 14.61
N PRO A 104 2.56 3.05 15.12
CA PRO A 104 1.22 2.48 15.10
C PRO A 104 0.22 3.35 15.85
N LEU A 105 -0.94 3.52 15.23
CA LEU A 105 -2.08 4.17 15.87
C LEU A 105 -2.85 3.14 16.70
N PRO A 106 -3.51 3.56 17.81
CA PRO A 106 -4.29 2.64 18.60
C PRO A 106 -5.44 2.07 17.77
N LEU A 107 -5.42 0.76 17.54
CA LEU A 107 -6.52 0.03 16.90
C LEU A 107 -7.71 -0.10 17.86
N PRO A 108 -8.96 -0.25 17.34
CA PRO A 108 -10.09 -0.65 18.16
C PRO A 108 -9.81 -1.95 18.93
N ARG A 109 -10.21 -2.03 20.21
CA ARG A 109 -9.94 -3.20 21.07
C ARG A 109 -10.57 -4.52 20.57
N GLU A 110 -11.52 -4.43 19.66
CA GLU A 110 -12.23 -5.58 19.07
C GLU A 110 -11.47 -6.23 17.91
N ASP A 111 -10.37 -5.62 17.46
CA ASP A 111 -9.56 -6.15 16.38
C ASP A 111 -8.69 -7.33 16.83
N ARG A 112 -8.82 -8.46 16.14
CA ARG A 112 -7.97 -9.65 16.31
C ARG A 112 -6.56 -9.48 15.72
N ALA A 113 -6.31 -8.38 15.04
CA ALA A 113 -5.02 -8.12 14.42
C ALA A 113 -3.94 -7.83 15.47
N ARG A 114 -2.77 -8.46 15.34
CA ARG A 114 -1.57 -8.11 16.11
C ARG A 114 -1.03 -6.77 15.58
N ILE A 115 -0.66 -5.88 16.50
CA ILE A 115 0.03 -4.64 16.16
C ILE A 115 1.49 -4.76 16.56
N VAL A 116 2.39 -4.43 15.66
CA VAL A 116 3.83 -4.41 15.89
C VAL A 116 4.37 -3.04 15.49
N ALA A 117 5.04 -2.37 16.41
CA ALA A 117 5.83 -1.19 16.08
C ALA A 117 7.16 -1.64 15.47
N GLY A 118 7.46 -1.17 14.26
CA GLY A 118 8.67 -1.58 13.57
C GLY A 118 8.88 -0.87 12.24
N SER A 119 10.12 -0.94 11.75
CA SER A 119 10.48 -0.38 10.46
C SER A 119 10.18 -1.35 9.32
N ALA A 120 9.62 -0.85 8.23
CA ALA A 120 9.48 -1.60 6.98
C ALA A 120 10.83 -1.98 6.35
N LEU A 121 11.91 -1.31 6.78
CA LEU A 121 13.27 -1.50 6.25
C LEU A 121 14.06 -2.58 7.01
N GLU A 122 13.53 -3.04 8.15
CA GLU A 122 14.12 -4.09 8.99
C GLU A 122 12.99 -4.77 9.76
N LEU A 123 12.38 -5.78 9.15
CA LEU A 123 11.20 -6.44 9.70
C LEU A 123 11.58 -7.37 10.85
N PRO A 124 10.99 -7.23 12.05
CA PRO A 124 11.34 -7.99 13.25
C PRO A 124 10.76 -9.41 13.24
N PHE A 125 10.85 -10.09 12.11
CA PHE A 125 10.30 -11.43 11.91
C PHE A 125 11.34 -12.36 11.29
N ALA A 126 11.24 -13.65 11.58
CA ALA A 126 12.08 -14.68 10.98
C ALA A 126 11.78 -14.83 9.47
N ASP A 127 12.74 -15.42 8.75
CA ASP A 127 12.59 -15.76 7.34
C ASP A 127 11.38 -16.71 7.14
N GLY A 128 10.57 -16.42 6.14
CA GLY A 128 9.41 -17.26 5.80
C GLY A 128 8.35 -17.36 6.90
N HIS A 129 8.21 -16.34 7.75
CA HIS A 129 7.24 -16.36 8.86
C HIS A 129 5.78 -16.28 8.36
N PHE A 130 5.51 -15.48 7.32
CA PHE A 130 4.17 -15.23 6.80
C PHE A 130 3.92 -15.96 5.48
N ASP A 131 2.67 -16.33 5.21
CA ASP A 131 2.26 -16.85 3.90
C ASP A 131 2.29 -15.74 2.85
N LEU A 132 1.79 -14.56 3.22
CA LEU A 132 1.66 -13.40 2.35
C LEU A 132 2.13 -12.14 3.07
N VAL A 133 2.90 -11.32 2.38
CA VAL A 133 3.18 -9.94 2.82
C VAL A 133 2.45 -8.99 1.90
N VAL A 134 1.69 -8.08 2.48
CA VAL A 134 0.99 -7.00 1.76
C VAL A 134 1.49 -5.64 2.22
N ALA A 135 1.43 -4.67 1.33
CA ALA A 135 1.56 -3.26 1.64
C ALA A 135 0.62 -2.45 0.76
N SER A 136 -0.04 -1.45 1.32
CA SER A 136 -0.97 -0.61 0.59
C SER A 136 -0.70 0.87 0.84
N GLN A 137 -0.43 1.62 -0.23
CA GLN A 137 -0.24 3.07 -0.20
C GLN A 137 0.80 3.54 0.83
N MET A 138 1.90 2.80 0.97
CA MET A 138 3.01 3.10 1.88
C MET A 138 4.34 3.29 1.13
N THR A 139 4.55 2.52 0.06
CA THR A 139 5.83 2.47 -0.65
C THR A 139 6.23 3.83 -1.23
N HIS A 140 5.27 4.67 -1.62
CA HIS A 140 5.53 6.01 -2.15
C HIS A 140 6.14 6.97 -1.12
N HIS A 141 6.10 6.67 0.18
CA HIS A 141 6.78 7.45 1.23
C HIS A 141 8.29 7.17 1.28
N LEU A 142 8.76 6.09 0.66
CA LEU A 142 10.15 5.63 0.70
C LEU A 142 10.98 6.22 -0.44
N THR A 143 12.29 6.38 -0.21
CA THR A 143 13.27 6.59 -1.29
C THR A 143 13.40 5.32 -2.13
N ASP A 144 14.00 5.40 -3.33
CA ASP A 144 14.19 4.21 -4.17
C ASP A 144 15.07 3.16 -3.48
N GLU A 145 16.09 3.58 -2.74
CA GLU A 145 16.95 2.72 -1.94
C GLU A 145 16.16 2.01 -0.82
N ASP A 146 15.30 2.75 -0.13
CA ASP A 146 14.46 2.22 0.93
C ASP A 146 13.35 1.29 0.38
N VAL A 147 12.82 1.57 -0.82
CA VAL A 147 11.90 0.64 -1.51
C VAL A 147 12.58 -0.70 -1.76
N VAL A 148 13.82 -0.70 -2.28
CA VAL A 148 14.59 -1.92 -2.51
C VAL A 148 14.80 -2.68 -1.19
N ARG A 149 15.18 -1.98 -0.12
CA ARG A 149 15.39 -2.58 1.20
C ARG A 149 14.09 -3.15 1.77
N HIS A 150 13.00 -2.39 1.71
CA HIS A 150 11.67 -2.84 2.13
C HIS A 150 11.22 -4.11 1.38
N TRP A 151 11.39 -4.15 0.07
CA TRP A 151 10.98 -5.30 -0.72
C TRP A 151 11.85 -6.53 -0.49
N ARG A 152 13.15 -6.37 -0.23
CA ARG A 152 14.01 -7.49 0.22
C ARG A 152 13.55 -8.06 1.55
N GLU A 153 13.22 -7.21 2.51
CA GLU A 153 12.68 -7.63 3.80
C GLU A 153 11.32 -8.33 3.66
N ALA A 154 10.39 -7.76 2.88
CA ALA A 154 9.11 -8.38 2.57
C ALA A 154 9.30 -9.76 1.91
N TRP A 155 10.26 -9.86 0.97
CA TRP A 155 10.60 -11.12 0.32
C TRP A 155 11.27 -12.12 1.27
N ARG A 156 12.09 -11.66 2.21
CA ARG A 156 12.72 -12.49 3.22
C ARG A 156 11.69 -13.14 4.14
N VAL A 157 10.80 -12.33 4.71
CA VAL A 157 9.85 -12.78 5.75
C VAL A 157 8.63 -13.52 5.20
N THR A 158 8.34 -13.44 3.89
CA THR A 158 7.31 -14.28 3.29
C THR A 158 7.84 -15.67 2.97
N ARG A 159 7.02 -16.71 3.19
CA ARG A 159 7.30 -18.07 2.72
C ARG A 159 6.72 -18.36 1.33
N ASP A 160 5.74 -17.58 0.87
CA ASP A 160 5.09 -17.83 -0.41
C ASP A 160 5.05 -16.58 -1.30
N ALA A 161 4.38 -15.49 -0.88
CA ALA A 161 4.06 -14.41 -1.81
C ALA A 161 4.16 -13.01 -1.20
N ILE A 162 4.39 -12.01 -2.06
CA ILE A 162 4.18 -10.60 -1.76
C ILE A 162 3.15 -9.99 -2.71
N PHE A 163 2.31 -9.08 -2.18
CA PHE A 163 1.35 -8.31 -2.96
C PHE A 163 1.36 -6.86 -2.49
N ILE A 164 1.99 -6.00 -3.26
CA ILE A 164 2.16 -4.58 -2.92
C ILE A 164 1.31 -3.74 -3.88
N CYS A 165 0.49 -2.85 -3.32
CA CYS A 165 -0.37 -1.96 -4.07
C CYS A 165 -0.11 -0.52 -3.68
N ASP A 166 0.17 0.36 -4.65
CA ASP A 166 0.44 1.75 -4.39
C ASP A 166 -0.16 2.66 -5.49
N LEU A 167 0.10 3.95 -5.42
CA LEU A 167 -0.40 4.95 -6.35
C LEU A 167 0.36 4.90 -7.68
N HIS A 168 -0.40 4.87 -8.76
CA HIS A 168 0.14 5.09 -10.10
C HIS A 168 0.28 6.60 -10.34
N ARG A 169 1.50 7.07 -10.66
CA ARG A 169 1.76 8.47 -10.98
C ARG A 169 1.11 8.84 -12.32
N ASN A 170 -0.11 9.37 -12.26
CA ASN A 170 -0.96 9.62 -13.42
C ASN A 170 -1.55 11.02 -13.38
N ALA A 171 -1.29 11.82 -14.43
CA ALA A 171 -1.75 13.21 -14.53
C ALA A 171 -3.28 13.33 -14.59
N GLY A 172 -3.97 12.41 -15.26
CA GLY A 172 -5.43 12.38 -15.32
C GLY A 172 -6.05 12.11 -13.96
N PHE A 173 -5.53 11.13 -13.23
CA PHE A 173 -5.95 10.85 -11.86
C PHE A 173 -5.70 12.05 -10.94
N TYR A 174 -4.50 12.66 -11.03
CA TYR A 174 -4.16 13.87 -10.29
C TYR A 174 -5.17 15.00 -10.53
N ALA A 175 -5.52 15.29 -11.79
CA ALA A 175 -6.45 16.36 -12.14
C ALA A 175 -7.86 16.12 -11.58
N LEU A 176 -8.30 14.87 -11.48
CA LEU A 176 -9.64 14.50 -11.00
C LEU A 176 -9.71 14.38 -9.48
N LEU A 177 -8.62 13.97 -8.83
CA LEU A 177 -8.59 13.69 -7.39
C LEU A 177 -8.88 14.93 -6.54
N GLY A 178 -8.24 16.06 -6.83
CA GLY A 178 -8.43 17.29 -6.07
C GLY A 178 -9.88 17.75 -5.99
N PRO A 179 -10.61 17.91 -7.14
CA PRO A 179 -12.03 18.19 -7.16
C PRO A 179 -12.88 17.14 -6.43
N ALA A 180 -12.59 15.84 -6.62
CA ALA A 180 -13.33 14.77 -5.96
C ALA A 180 -13.21 14.84 -4.43
N LEU A 181 -12.00 15.01 -3.90
CA LEU A 181 -11.76 15.15 -2.45
C LEU A 181 -12.43 16.42 -1.88
N ARG A 182 -12.49 17.51 -2.67
CA ARG A 182 -13.20 18.73 -2.28
C ARG A 182 -14.72 18.49 -2.17
N LEU A 183 -15.29 17.77 -3.11
CA LEU A 183 -16.72 17.39 -3.08
C LEU A 183 -17.04 16.45 -1.91
N MET A 184 -16.10 15.60 -1.51
CA MET A 184 -16.22 14.74 -0.32
C MET A 184 -16.07 15.50 1.00
N GLY A 185 -15.79 16.81 0.97
CA GLY A 185 -15.60 17.62 2.18
C GLY A 185 -14.28 17.32 2.92
N ILE A 186 -13.29 16.73 2.24
CA ILE A 186 -11.98 16.41 2.83
C ILE A 186 -11.22 17.70 3.15
N GLY A 187 -10.59 17.74 4.32
CA GLY A 187 -9.82 18.89 4.82
C GLY A 187 -8.70 19.32 3.85
N SER A 188 -8.39 20.62 3.83
CA SER A 188 -7.42 21.18 2.86
C SER A 188 -6.04 20.58 2.97
N GLN A 189 -5.60 20.24 4.19
CA GLN A 189 -4.28 19.65 4.42
C GLN A 189 -4.21 18.23 3.84
N LEU A 190 -5.17 17.37 4.17
CA LEU A 190 -5.21 16.00 3.64
C LEU A 190 -5.38 15.97 2.11
N ARG A 191 -6.15 16.93 1.54
CA ARG A 191 -6.21 17.07 0.07
C ARG A 191 -4.84 17.40 -0.53
N ARG A 192 -4.07 18.29 0.12
CA ARG A 192 -2.72 18.64 -0.33
C ARG A 192 -1.80 17.42 -0.28
N ASP A 193 -1.83 16.67 0.82
CA ASP A 193 -1.03 15.46 0.99
C ASP A 193 -1.41 14.39 -0.05
N ALA A 194 -2.69 14.15 -0.27
CA ALA A 194 -3.16 13.22 -1.32
C ALA A 194 -2.67 13.60 -2.73
N MET A 195 -2.58 14.90 -3.02
CA MET A 195 -2.02 15.37 -4.30
C MET A 195 -0.51 15.15 -4.38
N ILE A 196 0.21 15.30 -3.25
CA ILE A 196 1.64 14.98 -3.16
C ILE A 196 1.84 13.47 -3.33
N SER A 197 1.05 12.64 -2.65
CA SER A 197 1.11 11.17 -2.74
C SER A 197 1.00 10.68 -4.19
N VAL A 198 0.06 11.22 -4.99
CA VAL A 198 -0.03 10.85 -6.42
C VAL A 198 1.24 11.20 -7.18
N ARG A 199 1.87 12.34 -6.89
CA ARG A 199 3.15 12.73 -7.52
C ARG A 199 4.35 11.93 -7.02
N ARG A 200 4.26 11.36 -5.82
CA ARG A 200 5.25 10.40 -5.24
C ARG A 200 5.01 8.98 -5.74
N GLY A 201 3.86 8.69 -6.33
CA GLY A 201 3.54 7.41 -6.93
C GLY A 201 4.52 6.99 -8.02
N PHE A 202 4.30 5.84 -8.60
CA PHE A 202 5.26 5.17 -9.48
C PHE A 202 4.72 4.94 -10.89
N HIS A 203 5.65 4.80 -11.85
CA HIS A 203 5.38 4.18 -13.14
C HIS A 203 5.78 2.70 -13.15
N ARG A 204 5.17 1.92 -14.05
CA ARG A 204 5.43 0.49 -14.16
C ARG A 204 6.91 0.16 -14.37
N ARG A 205 7.61 0.96 -15.15
CA ARG A 205 9.04 0.75 -15.44
C ARG A 205 9.88 0.88 -14.15
N GLU A 206 9.64 1.92 -13.36
CA GLU A 206 10.35 2.15 -12.09
C GLU A 206 10.18 0.96 -11.13
N TRP A 207 8.96 0.42 -11.02
CA TRP A 207 8.71 -0.74 -10.18
C TRP A 207 9.40 -2.01 -10.66
N LEU A 208 9.49 -2.24 -11.97
CA LEU A 208 10.25 -3.36 -12.51
C LEU A 208 11.76 -3.22 -12.24
N GLU A 209 12.31 -2.01 -12.37
CA GLU A 209 13.70 -1.71 -12.06
C GLU A 209 14.00 -1.89 -10.56
N LEU A 210 13.12 -1.41 -9.67
CA LEU A 210 13.23 -1.58 -8.22
C LEU A 210 13.09 -3.05 -7.80
N ALA A 211 12.17 -3.80 -8.41
CA ALA A 211 11.99 -5.23 -8.13
C ALA A 211 13.23 -6.05 -8.53
N ALA A 212 13.84 -5.71 -9.66
CA ALA A 212 15.10 -6.35 -10.09
C ALA A 212 16.24 -6.05 -9.11
N ARG A 213 16.37 -4.80 -8.63
CA ARG A 213 17.34 -4.41 -7.59
C ARG A 213 17.07 -5.09 -6.25
N ALA A 214 15.81 -5.35 -5.93
CA ALA A 214 15.41 -6.07 -4.71
C ALA A 214 15.53 -7.60 -4.85
N GLU A 215 15.97 -8.10 -6.01
CA GLU A 215 16.15 -9.53 -6.30
C GLU A 215 14.84 -10.34 -6.17
N ILE A 216 13.69 -9.70 -6.45
CA ILE A 216 12.39 -10.37 -6.48
C ILE A 216 12.29 -11.25 -7.71
N SER A 217 12.03 -12.54 -7.52
CA SER A 217 11.89 -13.49 -8.62
C SER A 217 10.55 -13.34 -9.34
N ASP A 218 10.55 -13.32 -10.66
CA ASP A 218 9.37 -13.28 -11.55
C ASP A 218 8.30 -12.22 -11.12
N PRO A 219 8.68 -10.93 -10.92
CA PRO A 219 7.73 -9.93 -10.48
C PRO A 219 6.75 -9.59 -11.59
N LYS A 220 5.45 -9.63 -11.30
CA LYS A 220 4.40 -9.16 -12.19
C LYS A 220 3.92 -7.79 -11.73
N VAL A 221 4.14 -6.79 -12.59
CA VAL A 221 3.73 -5.41 -12.31
C VAL A 221 2.63 -5.00 -13.28
N CYS A 222 1.51 -4.53 -12.76
CA CYS A 222 0.40 -4.04 -13.58
C CYS A 222 -0.20 -2.73 -13.03
N ILE A 223 -0.78 -1.96 -13.95
CA ILE A 223 -1.59 -0.79 -13.60
C ILE A 223 -3.04 -1.24 -13.42
N TYR A 224 -3.65 -0.84 -12.32
CA TYR A 224 -5.00 -1.19 -11.94
C TYR A 224 -5.90 0.05 -12.01
N TYR A 225 -6.87 0.03 -12.93
CA TYR A 225 -7.79 1.14 -13.23
C TYR A 225 -7.12 2.51 -13.42
N GLY A 226 -5.87 2.53 -13.90
CA GLY A 226 -5.15 3.77 -14.16
C GLY A 226 -4.67 4.54 -12.92
N THR A 227 -5.13 4.19 -11.72
CA THR A 227 -4.88 4.93 -10.48
C THR A 227 -3.94 4.22 -9.50
N ARG A 228 -3.83 2.91 -9.62
CA ARG A 228 -3.01 2.06 -8.76
C ARG A 228 -1.96 1.32 -9.56
N ILE A 229 -0.86 1.00 -8.90
CA ILE A 229 0.15 0.08 -9.40
C ILE A 229 0.23 -1.10 -8.45
N VAL A 230 0.31 -2.31 -9.00
CA VAL A 230 0.34 -3.56 -8.24
C VAL A 230 1.56 -4.36 -8.62
N LEU A 231 2.36 -4.75 -7.64
CA LEU A 231 3.41 -5.76 -7.75
C LEU A 231 2.94 -7.02 -7.05
N GLN A 232 3.01 -8.13 -7.76
CA GLN A 232 2.79 -9.46 -7.21
C GLN A 232 3.94 -10.38 -7.61
N ALA A 233 4.49 -11.12 -6.64
CA ALA A 233 5.54 -12.10 -6.86
C ALA A 233 5.35 -13.29 -5.91
N ARG A 234 5.64 -14.48 -6.40
CA ARG A 234 5.50 -15.74 -5.65
C ARG A 234 6.80 -16.51 -5.69
N LYS A 235 7.21 -17.08 -4.55
CA LYS A 235 8.38 -17.94 -4.48
C LYS A 235 8.12 -19.24 -5.26
N SER A 236 9.05 -19.59 -6.14
CA SER A 236 8.98 -20.85 -6.88
C SER A 236 9.27 -22.00 -5.91
N GLY A 237 8.39 -23.02 -5.83
CA GLY A 237 8.72 -24.26 -5.12
C GLY A 237 7.69 -24.79 -4.12
N ARG A 238 6.41 -24.40 -4.22
CA ARG A 238 5.32 -25.10 -3.51
C ARG A 238 4.13 -25.38 -4.40
#